data_af166546b178cc60fd95b7f1bd1e4899
#
_entry.id   af166546b178cc60fd95b7f1bd1e4899
#
_cell.length_a   1.000
_cell.length_b   1.000
_cell.length_c   1.000
_cell.angle_alpha   90.00
_cell.angle_beta   90.00
_cell.angle_gamma   90.00
#
_symmetry.space_group_name_H-M   'P 1'
#
loop_
_entity.id
_entity.type
_entity.pdbx_description
1 polymer ?
#
loop_
_entity_poly.entity_id
_entity_poly.type
_entity_poly.pdbx_seq_one_letter_code
_entity_poly.pdbx_strand_id
1 'polypeptide(L)'
;MSYELPNLKHWRFDIDVDNIAWAWFDTAGQRMNTLGREPVEELAQIISTVEDAAQRGDVKGVVFISAKPNNFIAGADINEFDALRTEKDVEDVINPVIELFNRVERLKVPAVAAINGYCLGGGLEFAMACHYRIATREEGTRIGLPEVKLGIIPGLNGTVRMLQLAGPIA
;
A
#
# COMPACT_ATOMS: atom_id res chain seq x y z
N MET A 1 8.14 -18.76 16.07
CA MET A 1 9.20 -18.58 15.05
C MET A 1 9.28 -17.08 14.78
N SER A 2 10.48 -16.51 14.72
CA SER A 2 10.65 -15.08 14.41
C SER A 2 10.59 -14.94 12.89
N TYR A 3 9.63 -14.20 12.39
CA TYR A 3 9.52 -13.79 10.98
C TYR A 3 10.29 -12.48 10.80
N GLU A 4 11.61 -12.53 11.00
CA GLU A 4 12.46 -11.37 10.76
C GLU A 4 12.66 -11.22 9.25
N LEU A 5 12.23 -10.07 8.71
CA LEU A 5 12.61 -9.62 7.39
C LEU A 5 13.89 -8.78 7.54
N PRO A 6 15.08 -9.35 7.23
CA PRO A 6 16.32 -8.60 7.33
C PRO A 6 16.37 -7.50 6.28
N ASN A 7 16.85 -6.32 6.70
CA ASN A 7 17.20 -5.19 5.83
C ASN A 7 16.07 -4.42 5.15
N LEU A 8 14.88 -4.33 5.75
CA LEU A 8 13.89 -3.36 5.30
C LEU A 8 14.36 -1.95 5.68
N LYS A 9 14.40 -1.05 4.71
CA LYS A 9 14.84 0.35 4.85
C LYS A 9 13.64 1.30 5.05
N HIS A 10 12.53 0.96 4.40
CA HIS A 10 11.33 1.78 4.31
C HIS A 10 10.15 1.21 5.08
N TRP A 11 10.25 -0.04 5.50
CA TRP A 11 9.23 -0.72 6.27
C TRP A 11 9.83 -1.34 7.52
N ARG A 12 9.02 -1.41 8.57
CA ARG A 12 9.25 -2.28 9.71
C ARG A 12 8.14 -3.33 9.73
N PHE A 13 8.49 -4.57 9.97
CA PHE A 13 7.54 -5.67 10.02
C PHE A 13 7.74 -6.49 11.30
N ASP A 14 6.63 -6.84 11.94
CA ASP A 14 6.61 -7.68 13.14
C ASP A 14 5.28 -8.45 13.23
N ILE A 15 5.27 -9.55 13.94
CA ILE A 15 4.07 -10.32 14.30
C ILE A 15 3.93 -10.31 15.80
N ASP A 16 2.82 -9.79 16.32
CA ASP A 16 2.59 -9.66 17.74
C ASP A 16 2.14 -10.97 18.41
N VAL A 17 1.95 -10.90 19.73
CA VAL A 17 1.55 -12.07 20.57
C VAL A 17 0.15 -12.60 20.23
N ASP A 18 -0.69 -11.81 19.59
CA ASP A 18 -2.03 -12.18 19.13
C ASP A 18 -2.03 -12.78 17.71
N ASN A 19 -0.84 -12.93 17.13
CA ASN A 19 -0.61 -13.35 15.73
C ASN A 19 -1.14 -12.36 14.70
N ILE A 20 -1.07 -11.06 14.99
CA ILE A 20 -1.34 -10.00 14.02
C ILE A 20 -0.02 -9.50 13.45
N ALA A 21 0.09 -9.50 12.14
CA ALA A 21 1.22 -8.92 11.44
C ALA A 21 1.04 -7.40 11.36
N TRP A 22 2.09 -6.66 11.68
CA TRP A 22 2.14 -5.21 11.61
C TRP A 22 3.19 -4.79 10.60
N ALA A 23 2.80 -4.01 9.62
CA ALA A 23 3.66 -3.43 8.60
C ALA A 23 3.63 -1.91 8.71
N TRP A 24 4.69 -1.32 9.31
CA TRP A 24 4.82 0.13 9.47
C TRP A 24 5.59 0.71 8.30
N PHE A 25 4.96 1.60 7.57
CA PHE A 25 5.59 2.30 6.47
C PHE A 25 6.27 3.59 6.93
N ASP A 26 7.54 3.73 6.60
CA ASP A 26 8.36 4.92 6.87
C ASP A 26 9.39 5.11 5.76
N THR A 27 9.01 5.77 4.66
CA THR A 27 9.96 6.05 3.57
C THR A 27 11.17 6.80 4.11
N ALA A 28 12.31 6.10 4.16
CA ALA A 28 13.53 6.60 4.79
C ALA A 28 13.99 7.90 4.16
N GLY A 29 14.31 8.89 5.02
CA GLY A 29 14.82 10.20 4.59
C GLY A 29 13.77 11.11 3.91
N GLN A 30 12.53 10.68 3.78
CA GLN A 30 11.45 11.46 3.16
C GLN A 30 10.49 12.00 4.21
N ARG A 31 9.91 13.17 3.94
CA ARG A 31 8.88 13.76 4.81
C ARG A 31 7.55 12.99 4.75
N MET A 32 7.25 12.42 3.60
CA MET A 32 6.00 11.71 3.31
C MET A 32 6.30 10.30 2.80
N ASN A 33 5.40 9.38 3.05
CA ASN A 33 5.45 8.06 2.44
C ASN A 33 4.97 8.14 1.00
N THR A 34 5.79 7.67 0.08
CA THR A 34 5.47 7.51 -1.33
C THR A 34 5.81 6.12 -1.81
N LEU A 35 5.07 5.62 -2.79
CA LEU A 35 5.30 4.32 -3.42
C LEU A 35 6.32 4.50 -4.55
N GLY A 36 7.60 4.39 -4.21
CA GLY A 36 8.69 4.25 -5.16
C GLY A 36 9.11 2.79 -5.29
N ARG A 37 10.11 2.51 -6.12
CA ARG A 37 10.60 1.16 -6.41
C ARG A 37 11.00 0.40 -5.14
N GLU A 38 11.94 0.94 -4.35
CA GLU A 38 12.46 0.27 -3.14
C GLU A 38 11.33 -0.03 -2.13
N PRO A 39 10.46 0.93 -1.75
CA PRO A 39 9.32 0.66 -0.87
C PRO A 39 8.37 -0.43 -1.38
N VAL A 40 8.13 -0.50 -2.69
CA VAL A 40 7.26 -1.51 -3.31
C VAL A 40 7.91 -2.89 -3.30
N GLU A 41 9.22 -2.98 -3.57
CA GLU A 41 9.98 -4.24 -3.50
C GLU A 41 9.99 -4.80 -2.06
N GLU A 42 10.15 -3.94 -1.06
CA GLU A 42 10.06 -4.34 0.35
C GLU A 42 8.63 -4.77 0.74
N LEU A 43 7.59 -4.06 0.26
CA LEU A 43 6.20 -4.47 0.45
C LEU A 43 5.94 -5.85 -0.15
N ALA A 44 6.52 -6.17 -1.30
CA ALA A 44 6.38 -7.49 -1.92
C ALA A 44 6.97 -8.61 -1.04
N GLN A 45 8.08 -8.35 -0.34
CA GLN A 45 8.66 -9.29 0.64
C GLN A 45 7.73 -9.47 1.85
N ILE A 46 7.16 -8.38 2.37
CA ILE A 46 6.19 -8.43 3.48
C ILE A 46 4.97 -9.27 3.08
N ILE A 47 4.39 -9.01 1.90
CA ILE A 47 3.22 -9.76 1.43
C ILE A 47 3.55 -11.25 1.28
N SER A 48 4.70 -11.61 0.71
CA SER A 48 5.13 -13.01 0.61
C SER A 48 5.24 -13.67 1.98
N THR A 49 5.80 -12.95 2.96
CA THR A 49 5.92 -13.45 4.34
C THR A 49 4.54 -13.64 5.00
N VAL A 50 3.62 -12.71 4.79
CA VAL A 50 2.24 -12.82 5.30
C VAL A 50 1.50 -13.99 4.64
N GLU A 51 1.64 -14.19 3.33
CA GLU A 51 1.05 -15.32 2.60
C GLU A 51 1.53 -16.66 3.18
N ASP A 52 2.84 -16.80 3.37
CA ASP A 52 3.46 -17.99 3.94
C ASP A 52 3.03 -18.24 5.39
N ALA A 53 3.01 -17.19 6.23
CA ALA A 53 2.58 -17.28 7.62
C ALA A 53 1.09 -17.60 7.73
N ALA A 54 0.24 -17.04 6.86
CA ALA A 54 -1.19 -17.34 6.79
C ALA A 54 -1.45 -18.81 6.41
N GLN A 55 -0.69 -19.35 5.45
CA GLN A 55 -0.80 -20.76 5.05
C GLN A 55 -0.46 -21.72 6.21
N ARG A 56 0.47 -21.34 7.08
CA ARG A 56 0.88 -22.11 8.27
C ARG A 56 -0.05 -21.90 9.47
N GLY A 57 -0.95 -20.90 9.41
CA GLY A 57 -1.80 -20.53 10.54
C GLY A 57 -1.09 -19.69 11.61
N ASP A 58 0.12 -19.17 11.31
CA ASP A 58 0.96 -18.40 12.24
C ASP A 58 0.52 -16.92 12.31
N VAL A 59 -0.27 -16.44 11.34
CA VAL A 59 -0.83 -15.09 11.33
C VAL A 59 -2.33 -15.13 11.09
N LYS A 60 -3.08 -14.24 11.76
CA LYS A 60 -4.53 -14.12 11.67
C LYS A 60 -4.99 -12.90 10.89
N GLY A 61 -4.12 -11.96 10.64
CA GLY A 61 -4.40 -10.73 9.90
C GLY A 61 -3.15 -9.88 9.75
N VAL A 62 -3.21 -8.89 8.88
CA VAL A 62 -2.15 -7.90 8.69
C VAL A 62 -2.70 -6.49 8.75
N VAL A 63 -1.99 -5.60 9.44
CA VAL A 63 -2.29 -4.17 9.51
C VAL A 63 -1.17 -3.40 8.84
N PHE A 64 -1.53 -2.64 7.81
CA PHE A 64 -0.65 -1.66 7.17
C PHE A 64 -0.91 -0.30 7.78
N ILE A 65 0.12 0.29 8.37
CA ILE A 65 0.05 1.55 9.10
C ILE A 65 1.27 2.41 8.76
N SER A 66 1.14 3.71 8.86
CA SER A 66 2.26 4.62 8.69
C SER A 66 2.94 4.93 10.03
N ALA A 67 4.26 4.98 10.04
CA ALA A 67 5.05 5.53 11.14
C ALA A 67 5.16 7.06 11.09
N LYS A 68 4.71 7.71 10.00
CA LYS A 68 4.74 9.16 9.86
C LYS A 68 3.45 9.80 10.38
N PRO A 69 3.54 10.95 11.06
CA PRO A 69 2.34 11.71 11.46
C PRO A 69 1.63 12.26 10.21
N ASN A 70 0.31 12.27 10.24
CA ASN A 70 -0.56 12.89 9.21
C ASN A 70 -0.30 12.46 7.77
N ASN A 71 0.27 11.28 7.59
CA ASN A 71 0.56 10.75 6.26
C ASN A 71 0.54 9.22 6.28
N PHE A 72 -0.47 8.62 5.64
CA PHE A 72 -0.48 7.19 5.37
C PHE A 72 0.40 6.90 4.15
N ILE A 73 -0.07 7.23 2.94
CA ILE A 73 0.68 7.13 1.68
C ILE A 73 0.21 8.26 0.76
N ALA A 74 1.12 9.14 0.33
CA ALA A 74 0.79 10.33 -0.46
C ALA A 74 0.66 10.07 -1.97
N GLY A 75 0.84 8.83 -2.41
CA GLY A 75 0.79 8.42 -3.82
C GLY A 75 2.08 7.78 -4.29
N ALA A 76 2.23 7.67 -5.61
CA ALA A 76 3.47 7.22 -6.24
C ALA A 76 4.59 8.27 -6.09
N ASP A 77 5.84 7.83 -6.15
CA ASP A 77 6.97 8.76 -6.26
C ASP A 77 7.04 9.31 -7.69
N ILE A 78 6.56 10.54 -7.86
CA ILE A 78 6.50 11.20 -9.17
C ILE A 78 7.88 11.45 -9.78
N ASN A 79 8.95 11.48 -8.97
CA ASN A 79 10.30 11.65 -9.50
C ASN A 79 10.75 10.45 -10.33
N GLU A 80 10.19 9.26 -10.07
CA GLU A 80 10.49 8.07 -10.87
C GLU A 80 9.81 8.11 -12.25
N PHE A 81 8.78 8.94 -12.45
CA PHE A 81 8.10 9.07 -13.75
C PHE A 81 8.98 9.72 -14.82
N ASP A 82 9.93 10.55 -14.41
CA ASP A 82 10.87 11.20 -15.34
C ASP A 82 11.76 10.21 -16.12
N ALA A 83 11.90 9.00 -15.63
CA ALA A 83 12.66 7.94 -16.29
C ALA A 83 11.84 7.17 -17.35
N LEU A 84 10.51 7.25 -17.31
CA LEU A 84 9.62 6.54 -18.21
C LEU A 84 9.53 7.26 -19.56
N ARG A 85 9.88 6.59 -20.66
CA ARG A 85 9.92 7.16 -22.01
C ARG A 85 8.99 6.46 -22.99
N THR A 86 8.70 5.20 -22.74
CA THR A 86 7.90 4.37 -23.63
C THR A 86 6.72 3.75 -22.87
N GLU A 87 5.70 3.33 -23.60
CA GLU A 87 4.57 2.58 -23.05
C GLU A 87 5.06 1.33 -22.30
N LYS A 88 6.07 0.65 -22.86
CA LYS A 88 6.67 -0.52 -22.22
C LYS A 88 7.32 -0.19 -20.88
N ASP A 89 8.01 0.94 -20.74
CA ASP A 89 8.61 1.35 -19.47
C ASP A 89 7.51 1.53 -18.40
N VAL A 90 6.38 2.09 -18.81
CA VAL A 90 5.22 2.28 -17.92
C VAL A 90 4.62 0.93 -17.51
N GLU A 91 4.40 0.02 -18.46
CA GLU A 91 3.89 -1.32 -18.19
C GLU A 91 4.82 -2.12 -17.27
N ASP A 92 6.11 -2.06 -17.50
CA ASP A 92 7.13 -2.79 -16.70
C ASP A 92 7.18 -2.29 -15.24
N VAL A 93 6.78 -1.05 -14.97
CA VAL A 93 6.68 -0.49 -13.62
C VAL A 93 5.30 -0.74 -12.99
N ILE A 94 4.21 -0.52 -13.72
CA ILE A 94 2.85 -0.55 -13.18
C ILE A 94 2.33 -1.97 -12.98
N ASN A 95 2.55 -2.87 -13.92
CA ASN A 95 1.98 -4.22 -13.86
C ASN A 95 2.43 -5.03 -12.63
N PRO A 96 3.71 -5.01 -12.20
CA PRO A 96 4.13 -5.66 -10.97
C PRO A 96 3.43 -5.10 -9.71
N VAL A 97 3.18 -3.79 -9.68
CA VAL A 97 2.48 -3.14 -8.55
C VAL A 97 1.00 -3.52 -8.52
N ILE A 98 0.35 -3.55 -9.69
CA ILE A 98 -1.03 -4.04 -9.82
C ILE A 98 -1.13 -5.47 -9.29
N GLU A 99 -0.21 -6.36 -9.70
CA GLU A 99 -0.27 -7.75 -9.25
C GLU A 99 0.05 -7.87 -7.75
N LEU A 100 0.94 -7.06 -7.22
CA LEU A 100 1.18 -6.99 -5.78
C LEU A 100 -0.09 -6.59 -5.01
N PHE A 101 -0.83 -5.57 -5.49
CA PHE A 101 -2.09 -5.17 -4.87
C PHE A 101 -3.18 -6.25 -5.02
N ASN A 102 -3.21 -6.96 -6.14
CA ASN A 102 -4.10 -8.10 -6.32
C ASN A 102 -3.76 -9.24 -5.34
N ARG A 103 -2.49 -9.44 -4.99
CA ARG A 103 -2.08 -10.40 -3.95
C ARG A 103 -2.61 -9.99 -2.58
N VAL A 104 -2.54 -8.69 -2.22
CA VAL A 104 -3.14 -8.17 -0.97
C VAL A 104 -4.64 -8.48 -0.91
N GLU A 105 -5.35 -8.24 -2.01
CA GLU A 105 -6.79 -8.51 -2.12
C GLU A 105 -7.14 -10.00 -1.98
N ARG A 106 -6.22 -10.89 -2.38
CA ARG A 106 -6.40 -12.35 -2.31
C ARG A 106 -5.85 -12.99 -1.04
N LEU A 107 -5.28 -12.22 -0.12
CA LEU A 107 -4.77 -12.76 1.15
C LEU A 107 -5.87 -13.58 1.86
N LYS A 108 -5.47 -14.71 2.43
CA LYS A 108 -6.37 -15.62 3.14
C LYS A 108 -6.70 -15.16 4.56
N VAL A 109 -6.06 -14.09 5.01
CA VAL A 109 -6.27 -13.43 6.30
C VAL A 109 -6.69 -11.98 6.07
N PRO A 110 -7.45 -11.35 6.96
CA PRO A 110 -7.81 -9.94 6.85
C PRO A 110 -6.59 -9.02 6.70
N ALA A 111 -6.63 -8.15 5.70
CA ALA A 111 -5.68 -7.07 5.50
C ALA A 111 -6.39 -5.74 5.80
N VAL A 112 -5.81 -4.92 6.67
CA VAL A 112 -6.39 -3.66 7.14
C VAL A 112 -5.45 -2.50 6.78
N ALA A 113 -5.96 -1.48 6.10
CA ALA A 113 -5.28 -0.19 5.95
C ALA A 113 -5.69 0.73 7.11
N ALA A 114 -4.75 1.06 8.00
CA ALA A 114 -4.93 2.01 9.09
C ALA A 114 -4.46 3.41 8.65
N ILE A 115 -5.40 4.22 8.18
CA ILE A 115 -5.14 5.49 7.51
C ILE A 115 -5.07 6.63 8.52
N ASN A 116 -3.94 7.34 8.51
CA ASN A 116 -3.74 8.58 9.25
C ASN A 116 -3.26 9.68 8.30
N GLY A 117 -4.02 10.77 8.12
CA GLY A 117 -3.64 11.88 7.26
C GLY A 117 -3.81 11.60 5.75
N TYR A 118 -2.79 11.89 4.95
CA TYR A 118 -2.86 11.77 3.49
C TYR A 118 -2.87 10.30 3.03
N CYS A 119 -3.91 9.93 2.27
CA CYS A 119 -4.06 8.66 1.57
C CYS A 119 -4.51 8.96 0.15
N LEU A 120 -3.55 9.22 -0.75
CA LEU A 120 -3.81 9.80 -2.06
C LEU A 120 -3.27 8.92 -3.19
N GLY A 121 -3.94 8.97 -4.35
CA GLY A 121 -3.48 8.29 -5.55
C GLY A 121 -3.19 6.81 -5.31
N GLY A 122 -2.00 6.35 -5.69
CA GLY A 122 -1.55 4.98 -5.46
C GLY A 122 -1.67 4.51 -3.99
N GLY A 123 -1.61 5.44 -3.02
CA GLY A 123 -1.85 5.12 -1.60
C GLY A 123 -3.31 4.75 -1.32
N LEU A 124 -4.26 5.43 -1.95
CA LEU A 124 -5.67 5.03 -1.87
C LEU A 124 -5.91 3.74 -2.67
N GLU A 125 -5.26 3.58 -3.82
CA GLU A 125 -5.36 2.35 -4.62
C GLU A 125 -4.87 1.12 -3.83
N PHE A 126 -3.77 1.27 -3.06
CA PHE A 126 -3.32 0.25 -2.11
C PHE A 126 -4.33 0.01 -0.99
N ALA A 127 -4.84 1.07 -0.36
CA ALA A 127 -5.83 0.95 0.69
C ALA A 127 -7.12 0.27 0.21
N MET A 128 -7.53 0.50 -1.03
CA MET A 128 -8.68 -0.18 -1.65
C MET A 128 -8.42 -1.66 -1.91
N ALA A 129 -7.19 -2.08 -2.13
CA ALA A 129 -6.81 -3.48 -2.24
C ALA A 129 -6.83 -4.22 -0.89
N CYS A 130 -6.73 -3.52 0.24
CA CYS A 130 -6.94 -4.12 1.56
C CYS A 130 -8.41 -4.50 1.76
N HIS A 131 -8.68 -5.53 2.59
CA HIS A 131 -10.04 -5.96 2.92
C HIS A 131 -10.81 -4.90 3.70
N TYR A 132 -10.12 -4.24 4.64
CA TYR A 132 -10.73 -3.21 5.49
C TYR A 132 -9.90 -1.92 5.50
N ARG A 133 -10.57 -0.80 5.71
CA ARG A 133 -9.99 0.55 5.81
C ARG A 133 -10.54 1.20 7.06
N ILE A 134 -9.64 1.67 7.92
CA ILE A 134 -9.96 2.46 9.11
C ILE A 134 -9.22 3.80 8.94
N ALA A 135 -9.91 4.91 9.11
CA ALA A 135 -9.31 6.23 8.95
C ALA A 135 -9.55 7.09 10.20
N THR A 136 -8.56 7.92 10.55
CA THR A 136 -8.73 8.93 11.57
C THR A 136 -9.69 10.02 11.11
N ARG A 137 -10.44 10.62 12.05
CA ARG A 137 -11.34 11.75 11.80
C ARG A 137 -10.66 13.12 11.94
N GLU A 138 -9.34 13.14 11.94
CA GLU A 138 -8.59 14.38 12.08
C GLU A 138 -8.75 15.26 10.82
N GLU A 139 -8.75 16.60 11.03
CA GLU A 139 -8.86 17.56 9.93
C GLU A 139 -7.78 17.40 8.84
N GLY A 140 -6.62 16.85 9.19
CA GLY A 140 -5.51 16.57 8.27
C GLY A 140 -5.74 15.37 7.36
N THR A 141 -6.74 14.51 7.65
CA THR A 141 -6.99 13.31 6.86
C THR A 141 -7.62 13.67 5.52
N ARG A 142 -6.95 13.27 4.43
CA ARG A 142 -7.36 13.50 3.04
C ARG A 142 -7.24 12.19 2.26
N ILE A 143 -8.37 11.72 1.77
CA ILE A 143 -8.47 10.46 1.02
C ILE A 143 -9.00 10.80 -0.38
N GLY A 144 -8.30 10.39 -1.43
CA GLY A 144 -8.75 10.71 -2.78
C GLY A 144 -7.79 10.26 -3.89
N LEU A 145 -8.27 10.42 -5.13
CA LEU A 145 -7.55 10.14 -6.36
C LEU A 145 -7.30 11.48 -7.10
N PRO A 146 -6.19 12.18 -6.82
CA PRO A 146 -5.90 13.50 -7.39
C PRO A 146 -5.22 13.45 -8.76
N GLU A 147 -5.12 12.31 -9.41
CA GLU A 147 -4.36 12.04 -10.64
C GLU A 147 -4.72 13.00 -11.77
N VAL A 148 -5.98 13.41 -11.87
CA VAL A 148 -6.45 14.38 -12.87
C VAL A 148 -5.72 15.72 -12.77
N LYS A 149 -5.22 16.12 -11.59
CA LYS A 149 -4.44 17.35 -11.41
C LYS A 149 -3.05 17.26 -12.05
N LEU A 150 -2.59 16.06 -12.35
CA LEU A 150 -1.33 15.76 -13.03
C LEU A 150 -1.54 15.40 -14.51
N GLY A 151 -2.78 15.42 -15.00
CA GLY A 151 -3.11 15.04 -16.37
C GLY A 151 -3.03 13.54 -16.66
N ILE A 152 -3.11 12.71 -15.62
CA ILE A 152 -3.10 11.25 -15.71
C ILE A 152 -4.37 10.65 -15.08
N ILE A 153 -4.51 9.34 -15.15
CA ILE A 153 -5.60 8.59 -14.50
C ILE A 153 -5.00 7.67 -13.42
N PRO A 154 -5.80 7.20 -12.43
CA PRO A 154 -5.35 6.19 -11.48
C PRO A 154 -4.88 4.92 -12.20
N GLY A 155 -3.61 4.56 -12.01
CA GLY A 155 -2.93 3.53 -12.80
C GLY A 155 -2.90 2.15 -12.16
N LEU A 156 -3.24 2.02 -10.87
CA LEU A 156 -3.12 0.79 -10.10
C LEU A 156 -4.49 0.14 -9.82
N ASN A 157 -5.40 0.19 -10.80
CA ASN A 157 -6.78 -0.31 -10.74
C ASN A 157 -7.71 0.44 -9.74
N GLY A 158 -7.36 1.67 -9.35
CA GLY A 158 -8.16 2.46 -8.43
C GLY A 158 -9.57 2.74 -8.91
N THR A 159 -9.76 3.02 -10.19
CA THR A 159 -11.09 3.25 -10.79
C THR A 159 -11.97 2.01 -10.72
N VAL A 160 -11.39 0.82 -10.96
CA VAL A 160 -12.10 -0.46 -10.88
C VAL A 160 -12.48 -0.78 -9.43
N ARG A 161 -11.51 -0.71 -8.51
CA ARG A 161 -11.75 -0.98 -7.08
C ARG A 161 -12.73 0.01 -6.45
N MET A 162 -12.67 1.28 -6.83
CA MET A 162 -13.62 2.29 -6.36
C MET A 162 -15.05 1.92 -6.76
N LEU A 163 -15.25 1.51 -8.01
CA LEU A 163 -16.56 1.08 -8.50
C LEU A 163 -17.06 -0.17 -7.76
N GLN A 164 -16.18 -1.12 -7.48
CA GLN A 164 -16.53 -2.35 -6.74
C GLN A 164 -16.93 -2.07 -5.29
N LEU A 165 -16.23 -1.12 -4.64
CA LEU A 165 -16.43 -0.80 -3.23
C LEU A 165 -17.60 0.17 -2.97
N ALA A 166 -17.77 1.17 -3.83
CA ALA A 166 -18.71 2.26 -3.63
C ALA A 166 -19.93 2.19 -4.56
N GLY A 167 -19.87 1.37 -5.62
CA GLY A 167 -20.90 1.32 -6.65
C GLY A 167 -20.80 2.50 -7.66
N PRO A 168 -21.67 2.49 -8.70
CA PRO A 168 -21.61 3.46 -9.80
C PRO A 168 -22.14 4.87 -9.44
N ILE A 169 -22.74 5.04 -8.26
CA ILE A 169 -23.39 6.28 -7.79
C ILE A 169 -22.83 6.59 -6.40
N ALA A 170 -21.55 6.90 -6.31
CA ALA A 170 -20.89 7.30 -5.06
C ALA A 170 -20.53 8.79 -5.10
#